data_5e17e335afb970328d80dd87ee85b38c
#
_entry.id   5e17e335afb970328d80dd87ee85b38c
#
_cell.length_a   1.000
_cell.length_b   1.000
_cell.length_c   1.000
_cell.angle_alpha   90.00
_cell.angle_beta   90.00
_cell.angle_gamma   90.00
#
_symmetry.space_group_name_H-M   'P 1'
#
loop_
_entity.id
_entity.type
_entity.pdbx_description
1 polymer ?
#
loop_
_entity_poly.entity_id
_entity_poly.type
_entity_poly.pdbx_seq_one_letter_code
_entity_poly.pdbx_strand_id
1 'polypeptide(L)'
;MSKLLVHIWSLLQVIEGQAAVHRCNAYFNRTEEDYLLPAVVNDEVMHQHVLRVGKLLLGPENTQVANKVMASEDFAFYQEVIPGVMFGIGVRNEQVGSVHLLHSFHFFLDEAVLPIGAALHSAIAEMYLDEHQNPILPSIFSEETGEPLVLYM
;
A
#
# COMPACT_ATOMS: atom_id res chain seq x y z
N MET A 1 -17.64 -5.19 22.92
CA MET A 1 -17.34 -6.10 21.78
C MET A 1 -17.17 -5.24 20.53
N SER A 2 -16.03 -5.26 19.87
CA SER A 2 -15.77 -4.39 18.70
C SER A 2 -16.69 -4.80 17.54
N LYS A 3 -17.09 -3.84 16.69
CA LYS A 3 -17.91 -4.12 15.49
C LYS A 3 -17.29 -5.21 14.62
N LEU A 4 -15.96 -5.28 14.56
CA LEU A 4 -15.20 -6.29 13.81
C LEU A 4 -15.49 -7.70 14.31
N LEU A 5 -15.52 -7.93 15.63
CA LEU A 5 -15.82 -9.25 16.20
C LEU A 5 -17.24 -9.74 15.82
N VAL A 6 -18.21 -8.82 15.80
CA VAL A 6 -19.59 -9.17 15.37
C VAL A 6 -19.62 -9.63 13.91
N HIS A 7 -18.89 -8.95 13.02
CA HIS A 7 -18.83 -9.34 11.61
C HIS A 7 -18.12 -10.70 11.42
N ILE A 8 -17.03 -10.94 12.14
CA ILE A 8 -16.35 -12.24 12.11
C ILE A 8 -17.30 -13.36 12.55
N TRP A 9 -18.01 -13.19 13.68
CA TRP A 9 -18.97 -14.16 14.15
C TRP A 9 -20.09 -14.45 13.12
N SER A 10 -20.63 -13.41 12.50
CA SER A 10 -21.65 -13.57 11.46
C SER A 10 -21.12 -14.32 10.25
N LEU A 11 -19.90 -14.06 9.84
CA LEU A 11 -19.24 -14.76 8.74
C LEU A 11 -19.04 -16.25 9.05
N LEU A 12 -18.58 -16.57 10.27
CA LEU A 12 -18.40 -17.94 10.74
C LEU A 12 -19.72 -18.73 10.67
N GLN A 13 -20.82 -18.15 11.16
CA GLN A 13 -22.15 -18.79 11.12
C GLN A 13 -22.60 -19.07 9.68
N VAL A 14 -22.34 -18.15 8.72
CA VAL A 14 -22.67 -18.36 7.31
C VAL A 14 -21.87 -19.53 6.74
N ILE A 15 -20.57 -19.61 7.04
CA ILE A 15 -19.71 -20.70 6.54
C ILE A 15 -20.12 -22.05 7.13
N GLU A 16 -20.37 -22.12 8.44
CA GLU A 16 -20.85 -23.34 9.08
C GLU A 16 -22.22 -23.78 8.54
N GLY A 17 -23.13 -22.82 8.32
CA GLY A 17 -24.43 -23.09 7.71
C GLY A 17 -24.32 -23.64 6.30
N GLN A 18 -23.45 -23.08 5.47
CA GLN A 18 -23.19 -23.59 4.12
C GLN A 18 -22.55 -24.99 4.14
N ALA A 19 -21.58 -25.22 5.01
CA ALA A 19 -20.98 -26.53 5.17
C ALA A 19 -22.03 -27.60 5.54
N ALA A 20 -22.92 -27.28 6.48
CA ALA A 20 -24.00 -28.19 6.89
C ALA A 20 -24.96 -28.52 5.74
N VAL A 21 -25.34 -27.55 4.90
CA VAL A 21 -26.17 -27.77 3.70
C VAL A 21 -25.54 -28.79 2.76
N HIS A 22 -24.21 -28.71 2.60
CA HIS A 22 -23.46 -29.63 1.73
C HIS A 22 -22.98 -30.90 2.42
N ARG A 23 -23.43 -31.17 3.66
CA ARG A 23 -23.00 -32.30 4.48
C ARG A 23 -21.49 -32.38 4.69
N CYS A 24 -20.85 -31.20 4.78
CA CYS A 24 -19.46 -31.02 5.11
C CYS A 24 -19.32 -30.38 6.48
N ASN A 25 -18.11 -30.41 7.04
CA ASN A 25 -17.77 -29.67 8.24
C ASN A 25 -16.78 -28.57 7.89
N ALA A 26 -16.99 -27.38 8.46
CA ALA A 26 -16.02 -26.29 8.40
C ALA A 26 -15.38 -26.13 9.78
N TYR A 27 -14.08 -26.00 9.80
CA TYR A 27 -13.30 -25.76 11.02
C TYR A 27 -12.51 -24.48 10.85
N PHE A 28 -12.61 -23.62 11.83
CA PHE A 28 -11.77 -22.43 11.92
C PHE A 28 -10.64 -22.71 12.90
N ASN A 29 -9.44 -22.80 12.37
CA ASN A 29 -8.25 -22.83 13.21
C ASN A 29 -7.82 -21.39 13.44
N ARG A 30 -8.24 -20.81 14.56
CA ARG A 30 -7.79 -19.52 15.03
C ARG A 30 -7.04 -19.74 16.34
N THR A 31 -5.74 -19.59 16.30
CA THR A 31 -4.93 -19.56 17.50
C THR A 31 -4.97 -18.15 18.13
N GLU A 32 -4.80 -18.03 19.43
CA GLU A 32 -4.72 -16.72 20.10
C GLU A 32 -3.52 -15.89 19.61
N GLU A 33 -2.58 -16.54 18.92
CA GLU A 33 -1.39 -15.96 18.30
C GLU A 33 -1.59 -15.46 16.88
N ASP A 34 -2.78 -15.68 16.27
CA ASP A 34 -3.09 -15.16 14.94
C ASP A 34 -3.19 -13.64 15.00
N TYR A 35 -2.09 -12.97 14.67
CA TYR A 35 -2.05 -11.53 14.50
C TYR A 35 -2.96 -11.16 13.33
N LEU A 36 -3.96 -10.34 13.62
CA LEU A 36 -4.76 -9.72 12.56
C LEU A 36 -3.82 -8.76 11.82
N LEU A 37 -3.70 -8.96 10.52
CA LEU A 37 -2.93 -8.07 9.68
C LEU A 37 -3.59 -6.67 9.72
N PRO A 38 -2.90 -5.63 10.18
CA PRO A 38 -3.47 -4.30 10.20
C PRO A 38 -3.68 -3.75 8.78
N ALA A 39 -4.49 -2.72 8.66
CA ALA A 39 -4.61 -2.01 7.39
C ALA A 39 -3.35 -1.19 7.14
N VAL A 40 -2.89 -1.16 5.89
CA VAL A 40 -1.87 -0.19 5.46
C VAL A 40 -2.50 1.20 5.45
N VAL A 41 -1.96 2.11 6.24
CA VAL A 41 -2.40 3.51 6.31
C VAL A 41 -1.16 4.38 6.14
N ASN A 42 -1.01 4.94 4.95
CA ASN A 42 0.12 5.81 4.65
C ASN A 42 0.08 7.06 5.54
N ASP A 43 1.23 7.40 6.12
CA ASP A 43 1.41 8.68 6.81
C ASP A 43 1.26 9.83 5.82
N GLU A 44 0.46 10.82 6.17
CA GLU A 44 0.11 11.93 5.26
C GLU A 44 1.33 12.76 4.86
N VAL A 45 2.23 13.06 5.79
CA VAL A 45 3.42 13.86 5.52
C VAL A 45 4.36 13.10 4.59
N MET A 46 4.60 11.81 4.87
CA MET A 46 5.40 10.95 4.01
C MET A 46 4.75 10.77 2.63
N HIS A 47 3.43 10.64 2.58
CA HIS A 47 2.70 10.53 1.32
C HIS A 47 2.90 11.77 0.44
N GLN A 48 2.71 12.96 0.99
CA GLN A 48 2.92 14.21 0.25
C GLN A 48 4.37 14.39 -0.20
N HIS A 49 5.33 13.99 0.64
CA HIS A 49 6.74 14.01 0.29
C HIS A 49 7.02 13.09 -0.92
N VAL A 50 6.60 11.83 -0.87
CA VAL A 50 6.78 10.88 -1.98
C VAL A 50 6.09 11.35 -3.26
N LEU A 51 4.87 11.86 -3.14
CA LEU A 51 4.12 12.41 -4.28
C LEU A 51 4.86 13.59 -4.94
N ARG A 52 5.43 14.49 -4.14
CA ARG A 52 6.23 15.62 -4.61
C ARG A 52 7.50 15.16 -5.33
N VAL A 53 8.25 14.24 -4.74
CA VAL A 53 9.46 13.68 -5.34
C VAL A 53 9.14 12.93 -6.63
N GLY A 54 8.07 12.14 -6.64
CA GLY A 54 7.58 11.45 -7.83
C GLY A 54 7.27 12.42 -8.97
N LYS A 55 6.55 13.52 -8.69
CA LYS A 55 6.24 14.55 -9.68
C LYS A 55 7.50 15.24 -10.22
N LEU A 56 8.51 15.45 -9.38
CA LEU A 56 9.77 16.08 -9.79
C LEU A 56 10.60 15.16 -10.70
N LEU A 57 10.67 13.87 -10.40
CA LEU A 57 11.51 12.93 -11.14
C LEU A 57 10.83 12.34 -12.37
N LEU A 58 9.55 12.02 -12.27
CA LEU A 58 8.81 11.28 -13.30
C LEU A 58 7.86 12.17 -14.09
N GLY A 59 7.60 13.37 -13.62
CA GLY A 59 6.57 14.26 -14.16
C GLY A 59 5.20 14.06 -13.50
N PRO A 60 4.39 15.12 -13.42
CA PRO A 60 3.07 15.06 -12.82
C PRO A 60 2.11 14.10 -13.56
N GLU A 61 2.27 13.92 -14.85
CA GLU A 61 1.47 13.02 -15.69
C GLU A 61 1.75 11.53 -15.39
N ASN A 62 2.93 11.22 -14.87
CA ASN A 62 3.36 9.86 -14.50
C ASN A 62 3.24 9.58 -13.00
N THR A 63 2.72 10.53 -12.23
CA THR A 63 2.57 10.42 -10.78
C THR A 63 1.10 10.56 -10.43
N GLN A 64 0.48 9.47 -9.98
CA GLN A 64 -0.94 9.40 -9.72
C GLN A 64 -1.19 8.91 -8.30
N VAL A 65 -2.33 9.30 -7.77
CA VAL A 65 -2.85 8.76 -6.52
C VAL A 65 -3.75 7.58 -6.84
N ALA A 66 -3.42 6.42 -6.30
CA ALA A 66 -4.18 5.21 -6.52
C ALA A 66 -5.46 5.17 -5.69
N ASN A 67 -6.46 4.45 -6.19
CA ASN A 67 -7.68 4.18 -5.44
C ASN A 67 -7.41 3.26 -4.25
N LYS A 68 -8.18 3.45 -3.18
CA LYS A 68 -8.16 2.53 -2.03
C LYS A 68 -8.58 1.13 -2.47
N VAL A 69 -7.84 0.13 -2.03
CA VAL A 69 -8.15 -1.29 -2.28
C VAL A 69 -8.25 -2.05 -0.96
N MET A 70 -8.94 -3.18 -0.98
CA MET A 70 -9.05 -4.09 0.17
C MET A 70 -7.94 -5.14 0.07
N ALA A 71 -6.71 -4.71 0.29
CA ALA A 71 -5.52 -5.56 0.33
C ALA A 71 -4.87 -5.50 1.73
N SER A 72 -4.00 -6.44 2.01
CA SER A 72 -3.26 -6.53 3.26
C SER A 72 -1.80 -6.71 2.94
N GLU A 73 -0.94 -5.98 3.64
CA GLU A 73 0.50 -6.03 3.50
C GLU A 73 1.16 -6.06 4.88
N ASP A 74 2.21 -6.81 5.02
CA ASP A 74 2.99 -6.87 6.28
C ASP A 74 3.69 -5.54 6.60
N PHE A 75 3.86 -4.67 5.62
CA PHE A 75 4.32 -3.30 5.82
C PHE A 75 3.46 -2.52 6.83
N ALA A 76 2.19 -2.89 6.99
CA ALA A 76 1.32 -2.29 7.99
C ALA A 76 1.85 -2.39 9.43
N PHE A 77 2.58 -3.46 9.77
CA PHE A 77 3.22 -3.59 11.09
C PHE A 77 4.34 -2.58 11.30
N TYR A 78 5.08 -2.21 10.26
CA TYR A 78 6.07 -1.13 10.37
C TYR A 78 5.39 0.21 10.63
N GLN A 79 4.22 0.44 10.00
CA GLN A 79 3.47 1.69 10.16
C GLN A 79 2.84 1.86 11.55
N GLU A 80 2.67 0.78 12.32
CA GLU A 80 2.27 0.87 13.73
C GLU A 80 3.38 1.44 14.63
N VAL A 81 4.62 1.40 14.19
CA VAL A 81 5.80 1.78 14.99
C VAL A 81 6.42 3.09 14.49
N ILE A 82 6.46 3.29 13.17
CA ILE A 82 7.08 4.45 12.53
C ILE A 82 6.19 4.98 11.41
N PRO A 83 6.17 6.31 11.18
CA PRO A 83 5.53 6.87 9.99
C PRO A 83 6.12 6.25 8.72
N GLY A 84 5.26 5.78 7.83
CA GLY A 84 5.69 5.12 6.61
C GLY A 84 4.70 5.31 5.47
N VAL A 85 5.19 5.14 4.25
CA VAL A 85 4.39 5.18 3.04
C VAL A 85 4.71 4.01 2.14
N MET A 86 3.69 3.31 1.71
CA MET A 86 3.76 2.30 0.67
C MET A 86 3.25 2.90 -0.64
N PHE A 87 4.00 2.73 -1.70
CA PHE A 87 3.62 3.20 -3.04
C PHE A 87 4.01 2.16 -4.09
N GLY A 88 3.32 2.20 -5.22
CA GLY A 88 3.58 1.31 -6.34
C GLY A 88 4.31 2.01 -7.49
N ILE A 89 4.97 1.20 -8.32
CA ILE A 89 5.60 1.63 -9.56
C ILE A 89 4.95 0.85 -10.70
N GLY A 90 4.47 1.57 -11.73
CA GLY A 90 3.88 0.95 -12.91
C GLY A 90 4.92 0.12 -13.69
N VAL A 91 4.60 -1.14 -13.91
CA VAL A 91 5.47 -2.10 -14.61
C VAL A 91 4.86 -2.61 -15.92
N ARG A 92 3.71 -2.02 -16.33
CA ARG A 92 3.01 -2.45 -17.55
C ARG A 92 3.77 -2.00 -18.79
N ASN A 93 4.09 -2.95 -19.65
CA ASN A 93 4.69 -2.69 -20.96
C ASN A 93 4.15 -3.70 -22.00
N GLU A 94 3.36 -3.22 -22.94
CA GLU A 94 2.74 -4.06 -23.96
C GLU A 94 3.76 -4.60 -24.99
N GLN A 95 4.87 -3.90 -25.20
CA GLN A 95 5.89 -4.31 -26.17
C GLN A 95 6.64 -5.54 -25.71
N VAL A 96 6.91 -5.65 -24.40
CA VAL A 96 7.56 -6.85 -23.82
C VAL A 96 6.56 -7.85 -23.26
N GLY A 97 5.25 -7.53 -23.26
CA GLY A 97 4.20 -8.41 -22.78
C GLY A 97 3.99 -8.39 -21.25
N SER A 98 4.57 -7.43 -20.54
CA SER A 98 4.31 -7.20 -19.11
C SER A 98 2.94 -6.56 -18.90
N VAL A 99 1.87 -7.34 -19.08
CA VAL A 99 0.47 -6.86 -19.11
C VAL A 99 -0.43 -7.54 -18.09
N HIS A 100 0.06 -8.57 -17.44
CA HIS A 100 -0.71 -9.35 -16.48
C HIS A 100 -0.74 -8.68 -15.11
N LEU A 101 -1.86 -8.87 -14.42
CA LEU A 101 -2.03 -8.32 -13.06
C LEU A 101 -1.11 -9.04 -12.06
N LEU A 102 -0.76 -8.32 -11.02
CA LEU A 102 -0.11 -8.87 -9.84
C LEU A 102 -0.89 -10.11 -9.34
N HIS A 103 -0.19 -11.12 -8.84
CA HIS A 103 -0.72 -12.43 -8.43
C HIS A 103 -1.25 -13.33 -9.57
N SER A 104 -1.16 -12.91 -10.83
CA SER A 104 -1.35 -13.82 -11.97
C SER A 104 -0.15 -14.76 -12.09
N PHE A 105 -0.38 -16.03 -12.43
CA PHE A 105 0.73 -16.96 -12.73
C PHE A 105 1.50 -16.62 -14.02
N HIS A 106 0.97 -15.70 -14.82
CA HIS A 106 1.66 -15.12 -15.97
C HIS A 106 2.32 -13.77 -15.66
N PHE A 107 2.25 -13.33 -14.40
CA PHE A 107 2.84 -12.05 -14.02
C PHE A 107 4.36 -12.07 -14.19
N PHE A 108 4.86 -11.07 -14.87
CA PHE A 108 6.25 -10.65 -14.83
C PHE A 108 6.30 -9.13 -14.99
N LEU A 109 7.36 -8.53 -14.53
CA LEU A 109 7.54 -7.09 -14.61
C LEU A 109 8.52 -6.73 -15.73
N ASP A 110 8.38 -5.53 -16.27
CA ASP A 110 9.40 -4.94 -17.15
C ASP A 110 10.60 -4.49 -16.28
N GLU A 111 11.71 -5.21 -16.36
CA GLU A 111 12.91 -4.94 -15.55
C GLU A 111 13.54 -3.57 -15.84
N ALA A 112 13.20 -2.92 -16.96
CA ALA A 112 13.63 -1.56 -17.25
C ALA A 112 13.13 -0.53 -16.21
N VAL A 113 12.12 -0.89 -15.43
CA VAL A 113 11.57 -0.07 -14.34
C VAL A 113 12.45 -0.11 -13.07
N LEU A 114 13.26 -1.14 -12.86
CA LEU A 114 14.04 -1.32 -11.64
C LEU A 114 15.01 -0.15 -11.36
N PRO A 115 15.78 0.36 -12.34
CA PRO A 115 16.62 1.54 -12.11
C PRO A 115 15.82 2.80 -11.73
N ILE A 116 14.62 2.95 -12.30
CA ILE A 116 13.72 4.07 -11.97
C ILE A 116 13.28 3.96 -10.51
N GLY A 117 12.87 2.75 -10.10
CA GLY A 117 12.51 2.48 -8.70
C GLY A 117 13.65 2.79 -7.73
N ALA A 118 14.87 2.35 -8.04
CA ALA A 118 16.03 2.62 -7.23
C ALA A 118 16.33 4.12 -7.12
N ALA A 119 16.28 4.85 -8.25
CA ALA A 119 16.49 6.30 -8.29
C ALA A 119 15.41 7.03 -7.47
N LEU A 120 14.15 6.62 -7.59
CA LEU A 120 13.05 7.21 -6.84
C LEU A 120 13.21 7.02 -5.32
N HIS A 121 13.53 5.82 -4.87
CA HIS A 121 13.80 5.56 -3.44
C HIS A 121 14.98 6.38 -2.92
N SER A 122 16.06 6.46 -3.69
CA SER A 122 17.23 7.27 -3.30
C SER A 122 16.89 8.76 -3.18
N ALA A 123 16.17 9.30 -4.16
CA ALA A 123 15.76 10.70 -4.14
C ALA A 123 14.78 11.03 -3.02
N ILE A 124 13.83 10.11 -2.72
CA ILE A 124 12.91 10.27 -1.58
C ILE A 124 13.72 10.40 -0.28
N ALA A 125 14.70 9.52 -0.07
CA ALA A 125 15.50 9.52 1.14
C ALA A 125 16.42 10.77 1.21
N GLU A 126 17.11 11.12 0.13
CA GLU A 126 18.00 12.28 0.05
C GLU A 126 17.25 13.58 0.33
N MET A 127 16.16 13.82 -0.39
CA MET A 127 15.37 15.04 -0.21
C MET A 127 14.74 15.13 1.18
N TYR A 128 14.31 13.99 1.75
CA TYR A 128 13.80 13.96 3.12
C TYR A 128 14.88 14.37 4.13
N LEU A 129 16.07 13.81 4.00
CA LEU A 129 17.20 14.13 4.89
C LEU A 129 17.63 15.58 4.76
N ASP A 130 17.73 16.10 3.56
CA ASP A 130 18.10 17.50 3.31
C ASP A 130 17.13 18.49 3.96
N GLU A 131 15.83 18.22 3.86
CA GLU A 131 14.80 19.06 4.46
C GLU A 131 14.82 19.02 5.99
N HIS A 132 15.22 17.90 6.59
CA HIS A 132 15.22 17.72 8.06
C HIS A 132 16.56 18.01 8.70
N GLN A 133 17.67 17.99 7.96
CA GLN A 133 19.01 18.36 8.46
C GLN A 133 19.33 19.84 8.27
N ASN A 134 18.68 20.50 7.29
CA ASN A 134 18.86 21.92 7.02
C ASN A 134 17.55 22.70 7.19
N PRO A 135 17.15 23.09 8.41
CA PRO A 135 15.88 23.80 8.66
C PRO A 135 15.82 25.25 8.12
N ILE A 136 16.72 25.63 7.18
CA ILE A 136 16.85 27.01 6.69
C ILE A 136 16.03 27.28 5.41
N LEU A 137 15.38 26.27 4.80
CA LEU A 137 14.50 26.52 3.68
C LEU A 137 13.05 26.69 4.17
N PRO A 138 12.45 27.90 4.04
CA PRO A 138 11.05 28.11 4.39
C PRO A 138 10.16 27.25 3.50
N SER A 139 9.18 26.62 4.11
CA SER A 139 8.10 25.89 3.45
C SER A 139 7.37 26.80 2.45
N ILE A 140 7.65 26.67 1.17
CA ILE A 140 7.00 27.47 0.11
C ILE A 140 5.65 26.87 -0.30
N PHE A 141 5.28 25.72 0.24
CA PHE A 141 4.01 25.06 -0.07
C PHE A 141 3.27 24.68 1.20
N SER A 142 2.47 25.61 1.71
CA SER A 142 1.38 25.33 2.63
C SER A 142 0.07 25.19 1.83
N GLU A 143 -0.67 24.13 2.17
CA GLU A 143 -2.08 23.94 1.99
C GLU A 143 -2.59 23.45 0.63
N GLU A 144 -2.78 22.13 0.56
CA GLU A 144 -4.05 21.59 0.07
C GLU A 144 -4.46 20.42 0.97
N THR A 145 -5.56 20.62 1.67
CA THR A 145 -6.21 19.64 2.55
C THR A 145 -6.81 18.52 1.71
N GLY A 146 -6.27 17.32 1.82
CA GLY A 146 -6.78 16.14 1.17
C GLY A 146 -6.82 14.93 2.11
N GLU A 147 -7.84 14.11 1.99
CA GLU A 147 -8.04 12.89 2.76
C GLU A 147 -6.86 11.91 2.62
N PRO A 148 -6.58 11.06 3.63
CA PRO A 148 -5.48 10.09 3.58
C PRO A 148 -5.67 9.12 2.41
N LEU A 149 -4.69 9.09 1.51
CA LEU A 149 -4.72 8.33 0.27
C LEU A 149 -3.82 7.11 0.36
N VAL A 150 -4.40 5.98 0.01
CA VAL A 150 -3.71 4.70 -0.05
C VAL A 150 -3.28 4.46 -1.49
N LEU A 151 -1.97 4.34 -1.71
CA LEU A 151 -1.39 3.96 -3.00
C LEU A 151 -1.25 2.43 -3.06
N TYR A 152 -1.79 1.80 -4.11
CA TYR A 152 -1.57 0.38 -4.41
C TYR A 152 -1.21 0.18 -5.87
N MET A 153 -0.46 -0.87 -6.13
CA MET A 153 -0.10 -1.35 -7.47
C MET A 153 -1.30 -1.94 -8.21
#